data_a0805e098543c136466483d4407e4c65
#
_entry.id   a0805e098543c136466483d4407e4c65
#
_cell.length_a   1.000
_cell.length_b   1.000
_cell.length_c   1.000
_cell.angle_alpha   90.00
_cell.angle_beta   90.00
_cell.angle_gamma   90.00
#
_symmetry.space_group_name_H-M   'P 1'
#
loop_
_entity.id
_entity.type
_entity.pdbx_description
1 polymer ?
#
loop_
_entity_poly.entity_id
_entity_poly.type
_entity_poly.pdbx_seq_one_letter_code
_entity_poly.pdbx_strand_id
1 'polypeptide(L)'
;MRTCVLYLSRTGNTRRLAEAISDLLKTPIFDIAKSEPSIIEDFDLLILGTPVTGFQPAPEVLSFIKRLPEGEGKKTILFCTYAVAKGSTFKILEKELATKGYRTILSVSKKGVKPSKADFADVLDEIARTVEAQPR
;
A
#
# COMPACT_ATOMS: atom_id res chain seq x y z
N MET A 1 -14.61 3.80 -9.95
CA MET A 1 -13.59 2.84 -9.48
C MET A 1 -13.63 2.77 -7.96
N ARG A 2 -13.74 1.57 -7.42
CA ARG A 2 -13.75 1.36 -5.97
C ARG A 2 -12.34 1.09 -5.47
N THR A 3 -11.89 1.91 -4.51
CA THR A 3 -10.52 1.87 -3.99
C THR A 3 -10.52 1.56 -2.50
N CYS A 4 -9.53 0.84 -2.03
CA CYS A 4 -9.32 0.65 -0.59
C CYS A 4 -7.84 0.79 -0.23
N VAL A 5 -7.59 1.09 1.03
CA VAL A 5 -6.24 1.15 1.59
C VAL A 5 -6.05 -0.04 2.52
N LEU A 6 -4.96 -0.76 2.33
CA LEU A 6 -4.57 -1.92 3.14
C LEU A 6 -3.19 -1.65 3.71
N TYR A 7 -2.99 -1.89 4.99
CA TYR A 7 -1.70 -1.62 5.61
C TYR A 7 -1.37 -2.57 6.75
N LEU A 8 -0.07 -2.68 7.01
CA LEU A 8 0.44 -3.22 8.26
C LEU A 8 1.30 -2.12 8.89
N SER A 9 1.24 -1.96 10.21
CA SER A 9 2.06 -0.98 10.91
C SER A 9 2.64 -1.58 12.18
N ARG A 10 3.90 -1.26 12.48
CA ARG A 10 4.56 -1.69 13.70
C ARG A 10 4.71 -0.56 14.71
N THR A 11 5.16 0.62 14.23
CA THR A 11 5.42 1.77 15.09
C THR A 11 4.41 2.90 14.91
N GLY A 12 3.45 2.71 14.00
CA GLY A 12 2.42 3.70 13.71
C GLY A 12 2.74 4.60 12.51
N ASN A 13 3.93 4.57 11.94
CA ASN A 13 4.28 5.41 10.81
C ASN A 13 3.51 5.03 9.55
N THR A 14 3.48 3.74 9.21
CA THR A 14 2.71 3.25 8.07
C THR A 14 1.23 3.52 8.24
N ARG A 15 0.71 3.35 9.45
CA ARG A 15 -0.68 3.60 9.77
C ARG A 15 -1.04 5.07 9.53
N ARG A 16 -0.20 5.99 10.00
CA ARG A 16 -0.45 7.44 9.80
C ARG A 16 -0.53 7.80 8.32
N LEU A 17 0.37 7.26 7.51
CA LEU A 17 0.33 7.49 6.07
C LEU A 17 -0.91 6.85 5.46
N ALA A 18 -1.23 5.61 5.85
CA ALA A 18 -2.43 4.91 5.37
C ALA A 18 -3.70 5.72 5.69
N GLU A 19 -3.80 6.23 6.91
CA GLU A 19 -4.95 7.05 7.33
C GLU A 19 -5.04 8.35 6.52
N ALA A 20 -3.89 8.99 6.26
CA ALA A 20 -3.86 10.20 5.46
C ALA A 20 -4.34 9.94 4.02
N ILE A 21 -3.94 8.81 3.43
CA ILE A 21 -4.39 8.42 2.09
C ILE A 21 -5.89 8.15 2.09
N SER A 22 -6.37 7.40 3.07
CA SER A 22 -7.78 7.07 3.21
C SER A 22 -8.64 8.33 3.37
N ASP A 23 -8.20 9.28 4.20
CA ASP A 23 -8.89 10.54 4.41
C ASP A 23 -8.96 11.38 3.12
N LEU A 24 -7.83 11.45 2.41
CA LEU A 24 -7.76 12.21 1.16
C LEU A 24 -8.69 11.65 0.09
N LEU A 25 -8.67 10.35 -0.10
CA LEU A 25 -9.45 9.68 -1.15
C LEU A 25 -10.86 9.30 -0.71
N LYS A 26 -11.16 9.44 0.57
CA LYS A 26 -12.46 9.03 1.17
C LYS A 26 -12.76 7.58 0.87
N THR A 27 -11.79 6.71 1.15
CA THR A 27 -11.87 5.28 0.88
C THR A 27 -11.81 4.47 2.17
N PRO A 28 -12.34 3.23 2.17
CA PRO A 28 -12.16 2.33 3.31
C PRO A 28 -10.69 2.02 3.55
N ILE A 29 -10.35 1.77 4.82
CA ILE A 29 -9.00 1.43 5.25
C ILE A 29 -9.06 0.16 6.10
N PHE A 30 -8.14 -0.77 5.86
CA PHE A 30 -8.10 -2.06 6.53
C PHE A 30 -6.69 -2.36 7.04
N ASP A 31 -6.63 -2.79 8.30
CA ASP A 31 -5.41 -3.35 8.89
C ASP A 31 -5.34 -4.82 8.45
N ILE A 32 -4.31 -5.21 7.71
CA ILE A 32 -4.21 -6.58 7.18
C ILE A 32 -4.08 -7.64 8.29
N ALA A 33 -3.62 -7.25 9.47
CA ALA A 33 -3.54 -8.16 10.61
C ALA A 33 -4.92 -8.58 11.12
N LYS A 34 -5.96 -7.82 10.75
CA LYS A 34 -7.34 -8.02 11.20
C LYS A 34 -8.30 -8.28 10.05
N SER A 35 -7.79 -8.53 8.86
CA SER A 35 -8.62 -8.62 7.65
C SER A 35 -8.35 -9.92 6.91
N GLU A 36 -9.40 -10.46 6.27
CA GLU A 36 -9.26 -11.60 5.38
C GLU A 36 -8.88 -11.11 3.98
N PRO A 37 -7.99 -11.83 3.27
CA PRO A 37 -7.59 -11.41 1.91
C PRO A 37 -8.75 -11.26 0.93
N SER A 38 -9.84 -12.00 1.11
CA SER A 38 -11.01 -11.92 0.23
C SER A 38 -11.71 -10.55 0.28
N ILE A 39 -11.40 -9.72 1.26
CA ILE A 39 -12.01 -8.38 1.37
C ILE A 39 -11.75 -7.54 0.12
N ILE A 40 -10.67 -7.82 -0.60
CA ILE A 40 -10.29 -7.03 -1.78
C ILE A 40 -11.19 -7.27 -3.00
N GLU A 41 -12.03 -8.30 -2.97
CA GLU A 41 -12.87 -8.64 -4.11
C GLU A 41 -13.84 -7.53 -4.50
N ASP A 42 -14.24 -6.70 -3.54
CA ASP A 42 -15.16 -5.59 -3.77
C ASP A 42 -14.49 -4.34 -4.35
N PHE A 43 -13.18 -4.37 -4.54
CA PHE A 43 -12.41 -3.19 -4.94
C PHE A 43 -11.68 -3.38 -6.26
N ASP A 44 -11.52 -2.29 -7.01
CA ASP A 44 -10.85 -2.28 -8.31
C ASP A 44 -9.39 -1.87 -8.23
N LEU A 45 -9.05 -1.08 -7.20
CA LEU A 45 -7.71 -0.59 -6.97
C LEU A 45 -7.35 -0.77 -5.49
N LEU A 46 -6.21 -1.41 -5.26
CA LEU A 46 -5.70 -1.64 -3.92
C LEU A 46 -4.51 -0.73 -3.65
N ILE A 47 -4.55 -0.01 -2.53
CA ILE A 47 -3.41 0.79 -2.08
C ILE A 47 -2.84 0.08 -0.86
N LEU A 48 -1.69 -0.57 -1.02
CA LEU A 48 -1.11 -1.46 -0.02
C LEU A 48 0.16 -0.88 0.58
N GLY A 49 0.21 -0.81 1.90
CA GLY A 49 1.34 -0.24 2.62
C GLY A 49 2.02 -1.20 3.57
N THR A 50 3.34 -1.07 3.67
CA THR A 50 4.18 -1.89 4.54
C THR A 50 5.23 -1.03 5.24
N PRO A 51 5.59 -1.36 6.50
CA PRO A 51 6.85 -0.85 7.04
C PRO A 51 8.00 -1.61 6.40
N VAL A 52 9.17 -1.00 6.35
CA VAL A 52 10.38 -1.67 5.89
C VAL A 52 11.04 -2.35 7.08
N THR A 53 11.29 -3.65 6.95
CA THR A 53 11.90 -4.48 7.99
C THR A 53 13.16 -5.14 7.42
N GLY A 54 14.34 -4.74 7.89
CA GLY A 54 15.59 -5.28 7.36
C GLY A 54 15.74 -5.07 5.86
N PHE A 55 15.37 -3.89 5.36
CA PHE A 55 15.41 -3.51 3.94
C PHE A 55 14.49 -4.32 3.03
N GLN A 56 13.46 -4.94 3.62
CA GLN A 56 12.48 -5.78 2.92
C GLN A 56 11.07 -5.44 3.41
N PRO A 57 10.03 -5.88 2.69
CA PRO A 57 8.66 -5.74 3.21
C PRO A 57 8.48 -6.56 4.48
N ALA A 58 7.54 -6.16 5.32
CA ALA A 58 7.19 -6.95 6.50
C ALA A 58 6.72 -8.35 6.06
N PRO A 59 7.17 -9.43 6.73
CA PRO A 59 6.77 -10.79 6.36
C PRO A 59 5.26 -11.01 6.34
N GLU A 60 4.53 -10.35 7.24
CA GLU A 60 3.07 -10.46 7.30
C GLU A 60 2.40 -9.92 6.04
N VAL A 61 2.98 -8.88 5.43
CA VAL A 61 2.48 -8.32 4.17
C VAL A 61 2.67 -9.32 3.04
N LEU A 62 3.84 -9.95 2.97
CA LEU A 62 4.09 -11.00 1.97
C LEU A 62 3.16 -12.18 2.14
N SER A 63 2.93 -12.60 3.38
CA SER A 63 2.00 -13.68 3.69
C SER A 63 0.57 -13.33 3.24
N PHE A 64 0.15 -12.09 3.47
CA PHE A 64 -1.16 -11.61 3.03
C PHE A 64 -1.28 -11.65 1.51
N ILE A 65 -0.26 -11.18 0.78
CA ILE A 65 -0.25 -11.20 -0.68
C ILE A 65 -0.39 -12.63 -1.21
N LYS A 66 0.33 -13.58 -0.61
CA LYS A 66 0.27 -14.98 -1.03
C LYS A 66 -1.13 -15.59 -0.87
N ARG A 67 -1.93 -15.07 0.05
CA ARG A 67 -3.29 -15.53 0.30
C ARG A 67 -4.34 -14.75 -0.48
N LEU A 68 -3.95 -13.72 -1.25
CA LEU A 68 -4.89 -12.98 -2.08
C LEU A 68 -5.47 -13.87 -3.19
N PRO A 69 -6.73 -13.63 -3.59
CA PRO A 69 -7.25 -14.28 -4.79
C PRO A 69 -6.51 -13.79 -6.04
N GLU A 70 -6.67 -14.49 -7.16
CA GLU A 70 -6.07 -14.08 -8.43
C GLU A 70 -6.51 -12.66 -8.79
N GLY A 71 -5.54 -11.83 -9.19
CA GLY A 71 -5.80 -10.42 -9.44
C GLY A 71 -6.46 -10.10 -10.76
N GLU A 72 -6.24 -10.93 -11.78
CA GLU A 72 -6.80 -10.74 -13.12
C GLU A 72 -6.56 -9.34 -13.68
N GLY A 73 -5.37 -8.81 -13.44
CA GLY A 73 -4.99 -7.48 -13.90
C GLY A 73 -5.38 -6.34 -12.97
N LYS A 74 -5.90 -6.64 -11.78
CA LYS A 74 -6.29 -5.62 -10.82
C LYS A 74 -5.09 -4.74 -10.47
N LYS A 75 -5.31 -3.43 -10.42
CA LYS A 75 -4.24 -2.46 -10.20
C LYS A 75 -3.92 -2.27 -8.73
N THR A 76 -2.64 -2.04 -8.45
CA THR A 76 -2.16 -1.77 -7.09
C THR A 76 -1.29 -0.53 -7.06
N ILE A 77 -1.37 0.19 -5.96
CA ILE A 77 -0.44 1.26 -5.60
C ILE A 77 0.24 0.82 -4.32
N LEU A 78 1.57 0.94 -4.26
CA LEU A 78 2.33 0.52 -3.09
C LEU A 78 2.90 1.73 -2.37
N PHE A 79 2.90 1.68 -1.04
CA PHE A 79 3.60 2.67 -0.24
C PHE A 79 4.36 2.00 0.90
N CYS A 80 5.44 2.60 1.32
CA CYS A 80 6.17 2.12 2.47
C CYS A 80 6.73 3.29 3.29
N THR A 81 6.96 3.01 4.56
CA THR A 81 7.65 3.92 5.47
C THR A 81 8.94 3.25 5.93
N TYR A 82 10.01 4.02 6.06
CA TYR A 82 11.32 3.45 6.40
C TYR A 82 12.11 4.43 7.26
N ALA A 83 13.05 3.88 8.06
CA ALA A 83 13.92 4.70 8.92
C ALA A 83 15.23 5.06 8.23
N VAL A 84 15.87 4.10 7.57
CA VAL A 84 17.19 4.26 6.95
C VAL A 84 17.11 4.20 5.44
N ALA A 85 16.61 3.09 4.90
CA ALA A 85 16.47 2.89 3.46
C ALA A 85 15.38 1.87 3.20
N LYS A 86 14.70 1.99 2.04
CA LYS A 86 13.63 1.07 1.67
C LYS A 86 14.15 -0.26 1.12
N GLY A 87 15.41 -0.31 0.69
CA GLY A 87 16.03 -1.53 0.16
C GLY A 87 15.27 -2.11 -1.01
N SER A 88 15.04 -3.43 -0.98
CA SER A 88 14.36 -4.17 -2.05
C SER A 88 12.85 -4.26 -1.85
N THR A 89 12.27 -3.48 -0.94
CA THR A 89 10.86 -3.58 -0.54
C THR A 89 9.90 -3.57 -1.73
N PHE A 90 9.96 -2.57 -2.59
CA PHE A 90 9.05 -2.48 -3.73
C PHE A 90 9.29 -3.56 -4.77
N LYS A 91 10.55 -3.87 -5.03
CA LYS A 91 10.89 -4.91 -6.00
C LYS A 91 10.28 -6.25 -5.59
N ILE A 92 10.39 -6.59 -4.32
CA ILE A 92 9.83 -7.84 -3.78
C ILE A 92 8.31 -7.83 -3.84
N LEU A 93 7.67 -6.73 -3.40
CA LEU A 93 6.21 -6.61 -3.43
C LEU A 93 5.66 -6.70 -4.85
N GLU A 94 6.26 -5.96 -5.77
CA GLU A 94 5.82 -5.94 -7.17
C GLU A 94 5.92 -7.33 -7.80
N LYS A 95 6.99 -8.06 -7.51
CA LYS A 95 7.18 -9.42 -8.02
C LYS A 95 6.12 -10.37 -7.47
N GLU A 96 5.88 -10.34 -6.16
CA GLU A 96 4.88 -11.22 -5.54
C GLU A 96 3.47 -10.91 -6.04
N LEU A 97 3.14 -9.62 -6.19
CA LEU A 97 1.84 -9.22 -6.72
C LEU A 97 1.69 -9.62 -8.19
N ALA A 98 2.72 -9.45 -9.00
CA ALA A 98 2.69 -9.84 -10.40
C ALA A 98 2.43 -11.35 -10.56
N THR A 99 3.05 -12.16 -9.70
CA THR A 99 2.84 -13.62 -9.68
C THR A 99 1.36 -13.98 -9.46
N LYS A 100 0.64 -13.14 -8.72
CA LYS A 100 -0.78 -13.32 -8.43
C LYS A 100 -1.71 -12.62 -9.43
N GLY A 101 -1.15 -12.00 -10.46
CA GLY A 101 -1.94 -11.34 -11.50
C GLY A 101 -2.30 -9.88 -11.21
N TYR A 102 -1.66 -9.25 -10.24
CA TYR A 102 -1.86 -7.83 -9.93
C TYR A 102 -0.85 -6.97 -10.66
N ARG A 103 -1.25 -5.76 -11.01
CA ARG A 103 -0.41 -4.82 -11.74
C ARG A 103 -0.12 -3.58 -10.89
N THR A 104 1.14 -3.35 -10.55
CA THR A 104 1.55 -2.17 -9.80
C THR A 104 1.68 -0.97 -10.72
N ILE A 105 0.96 0.11 -10.42
CA ILE A 105 0.97 1.33 -11.23
C ILE A 105 1.71 2.49 -10.57
N LEU A 106 2.01 2.40 -9.28
CA LEU A 106 2.75 3.43 -8.56
C LEU A 106 3.35 2.83 -7.30
N SER A 107 4.57 3.25 -6.96
CA SER A 107 5.22 2.89 -5.70
C SER A 107 5.82 4.15 -5.09
N VAL A 108 5.39 4.51 -3.88
CA VAL A 108 5.86 5.71 -3.18
C VAL A 108 6.35 5.38 -1.79
N SER A 109 7.34 6.11 -1.32
CA SER A 109 7.93 5.86 0.00
C SER A 109 8.10 7.15 0.78
N LYS A 110 8.12 7.04 2.10
CA LYS A 110 8.35 8.18 2.99
C LYS A 110 9.29 7.79 4.11
N LYS A 111 10.39 8.54 4.24
CA LYS A 111 11.33 8.38 5.33
C LYS A 111 10.82 9.17 6.54
N GLY A 112 11.00 8.61 7.74
CA GLY A 112 10.71 9.33 8.96
C GLY A 112 10.28 8.43 10.09
N VAL A 113 10.58 8.87 11.31
CA VAL A 113 10.22 8.15 12.53
C VAL A 113 8.89 8.64 13.08
N LYS A 114 8.53 9.90 12.87
CA LYS A 114 7.25 10.48 13.30
C LYS A 114 6.82 11.55 12.31
N PRO A 115 6.49 11.17 11.07
CA PRO A 115 6.08 12.15 10.07
C PRO A 115 4.75 12.80 10.46
N SER A 116 4.64 14.10 10.26
CA SER A 116 3.38 14.83 10.39
C SER A 116 2.61 14.75 9.09
N LYS A 117 1.34 15.21 9.07
CA LYS A 117 0.56 15.28 7.84
C LYS A 117 1.23 16.10 6.76
N ALA A 118 1.94 17.17 7.15
CA ALA A 118 2.67 18.02 6.22
C ALA A 118 3.78 17.28 5.49
N ASP A 119 4.36 16.27 6.15
CA ASP A 119 5.45 15.49 5.55
C ASP A 119 4.95 14.52 4.47
N PHE A 120 3.65 14.30 4.39
CA PHE A 120 3.05 13.39 3.40
C PHE A 120 2.58 14.10 2.13
N ALA A 121 2.63 15.42 2.08
CA ALA A 121 2.02 16.17 0.98
C ALA A 121 2.45 15.72 -0.40
N ASP A 122 3.73 15.44 -0.60
CA ASP A 122 4.26 14.99 -1.88
C ASP A 122 3.74 13.61 -2.27
N VAL A 123 3.71 12.68 -1.32
CA VAL A 123 3.22 11.31 -1.52
C VAL A 123 1.71 11.33 -1.79
N LEU A 124 0.95 12.09 -1.01
CA LEU A 124 -0.50 12.20 -1.17
C LEU A 124 -0.87 12.78 -2.53
N ASP A 125 -0.15 13.81 -2.98
CA ASP A 125 -0.38 14.43 -4.26
C ASP A 125 -0.15 13.45 -5.42
N GLU A 126 0.93 12.69 -5.35
CA GLU A 126 1.26 11.70 -6.37
C GLU A 126 0.23 10.57 -6.44
N ILE A 127 -0.20 10.08 -5.28
CA ILE A 127 -1.25 9.05 -5.20
C ILE A 127 -2.56 9.58 -5.78
N ALA A 128 -2.97 10.78 -5.38
CA ALA A 128 -4.22 11.38 -5.86
C ALA A 128 -4.22 11.53 -7.38
N ARG A 129 -3.14 12.03 -7.95
CA ARG A 129 -3.01 12.19 -9.40
C ARG A 129 -3.09 10.84 -10.12
N THR A 130 -2.45 9.83 -9.56
CA THR A 130 -2.45 8.50 -10.16
C THR A 130 -3.85 7.88 -10.14
N VAL A 131 -4.57 8.01 -9.02
CA VAL A 131 -5.93 7.50 -8.90
C VAL A 131 -6.88 8.23 -9.85
N GLU A 132 -6.78 9.56 -9.94
CA GLU A 132 -7.61 10.37 -10.84
C GLU A 132 -7.39 10.02 -12.31
N ALA A 133 -6.18 9.60 -12.68
CA ALA A 133 -5.83 9.26 -14.04
C ALA A 133 -6.38 7.91 -14.49
N GLN A 134 -6.90 7.08 -13.57
CA GLN A 134 -7.41 5.76 -13.92
C GLN A 134 -8.78 5.86 -14.58
N PRO A 135 -9.07 5.03 -15.61
CA PRO A 135 -10.38 4.98 -16.23
C PRO A 135 -11.42 4.47 -15.24
N ARG A 136 -12.62 5.00 -15.34
CA ARG A 136 -13.75 4.56 -14.51
C ARG A 136 -14.44 3.34 -15.11
#